data_6376640154fa5301a0e4a091595059b5
#
_entry.id   6376640154fa5301a0e4a091595059b5
#
_cell.length_a   1.000
_cell.length_b   1.000
_cell.length_c   1.000
_cell.angle_alpha   90.00
_cell.angle_beta   90.00
_cell.angle_gamma   90.00
#
_symmetry.space_group_name_H-M   'P 1'
#
loop_
_entity.id
_entity.type
_entity.pdbx_description
1 polymer ?
#
loop_
_entity_poly.entity_id
_entity_poly.type
_entity_poly.pdbx_seq_one_letter_code
_entity_poly.pdbx_strand_id
1 'polypeptide(L)'
;GVMIMENCADLLPEHFRFVRGVVDSQDLSLNISREMLQHNRQLAIIARNIEKKIKAELLNLLENDREKYLEFYSAFGKQLKYGCVSEYGAHKDACQDLLLFWSQKQQKLISLKEYVDAMAEGQEKIYYMPGENKDRLSKLPQVQALEKKGYDTLLFTEDVDEFIPQTLMTYAEKKFCNASSEDLGLQSEEEKKDIEDKTEAMKPVLEFVKNTLGDQVKEVRLGSNLGDFPVVLTPEAGMSFEMEKYMKRANPEFAFPVGRILELNPEHEAVQALQRAMAQAPELGADYANLLYDQALLMADLPLNDPAAYTKLVCKLMK
;
A
#
# COMPACT_ATOMS: atom_id res chain seq x y z
N GLY A 1 14.08 -9.03 -47.33
CA GLY A 1 13.02 -9.65 -46.58
C GLY A 1 11.65 -9.28 -47.14
N VAL A 2 10.69 -10.14 -46.99
CA VAL A 2 9.28 -9.91 -47.33
C VAL A 2 8.54 -9.73 -46.03
N MET A 3 7.77 -8.64 -45.90
CA MET A 3 6.94 -8.40 -44.73
C MET A 3 5.80 -9.43 -44.66
N ILE A 4 5.77 -10.22 -43.59
CA ILE A 4 4.72 -11.22 -43.35
C ILE A 4 3.53 -10.59 -42.63
N MET A 5 3.80 -9.65 -41.68
CA MET A 5 2.79 -9.04 -40.85
C MET A 5 3.24 -7.63 -40.38
N GLU A 6 2.37 -6.63 -40.44
CA GLU A 6 2.66 -5.27 -40.05
C GLU A 6 2.58 -5.06 -38.51
N ASN A 7 1.67 -5.74 -37.83
CA ASN A 7 1.48 -5.66 -36.40
C ASN A 7 1.33 -7.07 -35.82
N CYS A 8 2.29 -7.52 -35.04
CA CYS A 8 2.28 -8.82 -34.39
C CYS A 8 2.17 -8.66 -32.87
N ALA A 9 0.95 -8.75 -32.35
CA ALA A 9 0.69 -8.64 -30.91
C ALA A 9 1.35 -9.74 -30.08
N ASP A 10 1.59 -10.93 -30.70
CA ASP A 10 2.19 -12.07 -30.01
C ASP A 10 3.69 -11.92 -29.75
N LEU A 11 4.34 -10.92 -30.35
CA LEU A 11 5.76 -10.64 -30.15
C LEU A 11 6.05 -9.75 -28.96
N LEU A 12 5.09 -8.93 -28.56
CA LEU A 12 5.32 -7.90 -27.55
C LEU A 12 4.08 -7.80 -26.64
N PRO A 13 4.24 -8.06 -25.33
CA PRO A 13 3.14 -7.92 -24.39
C PRO A 13 2.74 -6.43 -24.21
N GLU A 14 1.51 -6.20 -23.80
CA GLU A 14 0.89 -4.87 -23.71
C GLU A 14 1.71 -3.89 -22.84
N HIS A 15 2.34 -4.37 -21.79
CA HIS A 15 3.16 -3.54 -20.89
C HIS A 15 4.47 -3.04 -21.53
N PHE A 16 4.89 -3.61 -22.67
CA PHE A 16 6.02 -3.12 -23.46
C PHE A 16 5.62 -2.46 -24.78
N ARG A 17 4.34 -2.11 -24.97
CA ARG A 17 3.83 -1.49 -26.21
C ARG A 17 4.50 -0.18 -26.60
N PHE A 18 5.27 0.46 -25.71
CA PHE A 18 6.09 1.62 -26.01
C PHE A 18 7.31 1.29 -26.88
N VAL A 19 7.68 0.01 -26.98
CA VAL A 19 8.78 -0.46 -27.83
C VAL A 19 8.25 -0.64 -29.25
N ARG A 20 9.02 -0.12 -30.22
CA ARG A 20 8.72 -0.26 -31.65
C ARG A 20 9.93 -0.84 -32.35
N GLY A 21 9.71 -1.68 -33.35
CA GLY A 21 10.78 -2.27 -34.15
C GLY A 21 10.28 -3.24 -35.17
N VAL A 22 11.20 -3.94 -35.78
CA VAL A 22 10.94 -5.00 -36.74
C VAL A 22 11.72 -6.24 -36.35
N VAL A 23 11.13 -7.40 -36.61
CA VAL A 23 11.79 -8.69 -36.43
C VAL A 23 11.99 -9.31 -37.80
N ASP A 24 13.23 -9.63 -38.13
CA ASP A 24 13.59 -10.39 -39.32
C ASP A 24 14.12 -11.76 -38.88
N SER A 25 13.57 -12.84 -39.45
CA SER A 25 13.94 -14.22 -39.10
C SER A 25 13.92 -15.10 -40.33
N GLN A 26 15.04 -15.78 -40.55
CA GLN A 26 15.16 -16.80 -41.61
C GLN A 26 14.43 -18.12 -41.27
N ASP A 27 14.09 -18.32 -40.00
CA ASP A 27 13.43 -19.53 -39.51
C ASP A 27 11.90 -19.52 -39.73
N LEU A 28 11.34 -18.36 -40.15
CA LEU A 28 9.94 -18.22 -40.46
C LEU A 28 9.70 -18.41 -41.97
N SER A 29 8.86 -19.38 -42.32
CA SER A 29 8.52 -19.66 -43.73
C SER A 29 7.72 -18.50 -44.31
N LEU A 30 8.05 -18.13 -45.57
CA LEU A 30 7.33 -17.12 -46.36
C LEU A 30 5.86 -17.48 -46.65
N ASN A 31 5.52 -18.78 -46.56
CA ASN A 31 4.17 -19.29 -46.81
C ASN A 31 3.30 -19.42 -45.55
N ILE A 32 3.77 -18.86 -44.41
CA ILE A 32 3.05 -18.97 -43.16
C ILE A 32 1.87 -17.99 -43.15
N SER A 33 0.67 -18.52 -42.92
CA SER A 33 -0.51 -17.65 -42.73
C SER A 33 -0.50 -17.00 -41.34
N ARG A 34 -1.25 -15.90 -41.17
CA ARG A 34 -1.40 -15.21 -39.91
C ARG A 34 -1.85 -16.15 -38.78
N GLU A 35 -2.78 -17.05 -39.07
CA GLU A 35 -3.32 -18.04 -38.12
C GLU A 35 -2.27 -19.06 -37.70
N MET A 36 -1.42 -19.50 -38.65
CA MET A 36 -0.33 -20.42 -38.37
C MET A 36 0.81 -19.77 -37.58
N LEU A 37 1.01 -18.45 -37.71
CA LEU A 37 2.01 -17.70 -36.97
C LEU A 37 1.67 -17.65 -35.46
N GLN A 38 0.42 -17.48 -35.12
CA GLN A 38 -0.04 -17.39 -33.71
C GLN A 38 0.23 -18.67 -32.89
N HIS A 39 0.33 -19.84 -33.57
CA HIS A 39 0.66 -21.11 -32.93
C HIS A 39 2.10 -21.57 -33.19
N ASN A 40 2.96 -20.67 -33.68
CA ASN A 40 4.31 -21.03 -34.05
C ASN A 40 5.23 -21.01 -32.85
N ARG A 41 5.85 -22.14 -32.50
CA ARG A 41 6.82 -22.27 -31.42
C ARG A 41 8.01 -21.32 -31.56
N GLN A 42 8.45 -21.04 -32.79
CA GLN A 42 9.55 -20.10 -33.07
C GLN A 42 9.17 -18.68 -32.69
N LEU A 43 7.94 -18.26 -32.99
CA LEU A 43 7.43 -16.94 -32.59
C LEU A 43 7.45 -16.77 -31.07
N ALA A 44 7.02 -17.77 -30.31
CA ALA A 44 7.04 -17.75 -28.86
C ALA A 44 8.48 -17.64 -28.29
N ILE A 45 9.45 -18.29 -28.93
CA ILE A 45 10.88 -18.17 -28.56
C ILE A 45 11.39 -16.76 -28.83
N ILE A 46 11.06 -16.20 -29.99
CA ILE A 46 11.43 -14.83 -30.38
C ILE A 46 10.83 -13.83 -29.38
N ALA A 47 9.53 -13.94 -29.07
CA ALA A 47 8.84 -13.07 -28.11
C ALA A 47 9.53 -13.06 -26.73
N ARG A 48 9.86 -14.23 -26.19
CA ARG A 48 10.58 -14.35 -24.91
C ARG A 48 11.97 -13.70 -24.95
N ASN A 49 12.68 -13.81 -26.07
CA ASN A 49 14.00 -13.19 -26.22
C ASN A 49 13.89 -11.67 -26.33
N ILE A 50 12.85 -11.16 -27.02
CA ILE A 50 12.56 -9.72 -27.07
C ILE A 50 12.27 -9.19 -25.67
N GLU A 51 11.38 -9.84 -24.94
CA GLU A 51 11.02 -9.47 -23.57
C GLU A 51 12.27 -9.40 -22.66
N LYS A 52 13.12 -10.44 -22.69
CA LYS A 52 14.39 -10.45 -21.93
C LYS A 52 15.32 -9.32 -22.34
N LYS A 53 15.42 -9.03 -23.63
CA LYS A 53 16.28 -7.95 -24.14
C LYS A 53 15.77 -6.59 -23.70
N ILE A 54 14.47 -6.33 -23.77
CA ILE A 54 13.84 -5.09 -23.30
C ILE A 54 14.10 -4.93 -21.81
N LYS A 55 13.85 -5.96 -20.99
CA LYS A 55 14.13 -5.93 -19.54
C LYS A 55 15.61 -5.58 -19.28
N ALA A 56 16.53 -6.23 -19.96
CA ALA A 56 17.96 -5.99 -19.76
C ALA A 56 18.37 -4.55 -20.10
N GLU A 57 17.85 -3.98 -21.19
CA GLU A 57 18.12 -2.59 -21.56
C GLU A 57 17.51 -1.59 -20.55
N LEU A 58 16.30 -1.85 -20.05
CA LEU A 58 15.68 -1.01 -19.04
C LEU A 58 16.41 -1.09 -17.70
N LEU A 59 16.88 -2.27 -17.29
CA LEU A 59 17.72 -2.42 -16.10
C LEU A 59 19.06 -1.69 -16.27
N ASN A 60 19.66 -1.77 -17.45
CA ASN A 60 20.89 -1.04 -17.76
C ASN A 60 20.68 0.48 -17.64
N LEU A 61 19.53 1.01 -18.12
CA LEU A 61 19.18 2.43 -17.91
C LEU A 61 19.00 2.75 -16.44
N LEU A 62 18.28 1.89 -15.70
CA LEU A 62 18.04 2.07 -14.27
C LEU A 62 19.33 2.17 -13.45
N GLU A 63 20.32 1.35 -13.79
CA GLU A 63 21.61 1.25 -13.09
C GLU A 63 22.63 2.30 -13.52
N ASN A 64 22.69 2.63 -14.83
CA ASN A 64 23.76 3.43 -15.40
C ASN A 64 23.35 4.82 -15.90
N ASP A 65 22.04 5.06 -16.08
CA ASP A 65 21.49 6.36 -16.52
C ASP A 65 20.16 6.63 -15.83
N ARG A 66 20.24 6.91 -14.52
CA ARG A 66 19.07 7.06 -13.65
C ARG A 66 18.13 8.17 -14.11
N GLU A 67 18.65 9.29 -14.56
CA GLU A 67 17.83 10.43 -15.01
C GLU A 67 16.96 10.03 -16.19
N LYS A 68 17.57 9.40 -17.18
CA LYS A 68 16.86 8.91 -18.36
C LYS A 68 15.85 7.81 -18.03
N TYR A 69 16.18 6.95 -17.07
CA TYR A 69 15.21 5.96 -16.59
C TYR A 69 14.02 6.61 -15.90
N LEU A 70 14.22 7.64 -15.09
CA LEU A 70 13.14 8.39 -14.44
C LEU A 70 12.23 9.12 -15.43
N GLU A 71 12.79 9.70 -16.51
CA GLU A 71 12.02 10.27 -17.61
C GLU A 71 11.14 9.19 -18.28
N PHE A 72 11.75 8.06 -18.61
CA PHE A 72 11.03 6.89 -19.14
C PHE A 72 9.93 6.42 -18.15
N TYR A 73 10.28 6.26 -16.89
CA TYR A 73 9.35 5.76 -15.86
C TYR A 73 8.19 6.71 -15.61
N SER A 74 8.39 8.01 -15.69
CA SER A 74 7.31 9.00 -15.57
C SER A 74 6.25 8.84 -16.66
N ALA A 75 6.65 8.39 -17.86
CA ALA A 75 5.75 8.17 -18.98
C ALA A 75 5.11 6.77 -18.99
N PHE A 76 5.86 5.74 -18.59
CA PHE A 76 5.49 4.33 -18.79
C PHE A 76 5.50 3.47 -17.52
N GLY A 77 5.88 4.01 -16.38
CA GLY A 77 5.99 3.27 -15.12
C GLY A 77 4.68 2.62 -14.68
N LYS A 78 3.57 3.35 -14.82
CA LYS A 78 2.24 2.83 -14.53
C LYS A 78 1.88 1.62 -15.40
N GLN A 79 2.31 1.63 -16.64
CA GLN A 79 2.10 0.54 -17.58
C GLN A 79 2.89 -0.72 -17.19
N LEU A 80 4.13 -0.55 -16.70
CA LEU A 80 4.93 -1.64 -16.15
C LEU A 80 4.28 -2.22 -14.89
N LYS A 81 3.72 -1.39 -14.02
CA LYS A 81 2.97 -1.83 -12.82
C LYS A 81 1.75 -2.66 -13.21
N TYR A 82 0.95 -2.19 -14.17
CA TYR A 82 -0.17 -2.98 -14.69
C TYR A 82 0.28 -4.30 -15.33
N GLY A 83 1.39 -4.30 -16.09
CA GLY A 83 1.96 -5.52 -16.65
C GLY A 83 2.38 -6.52 -15.58
N CYS A 84 2.89 -6.03 -14.45
CA CYS A 84 3.27 -6.88 -13.32
C CYS A 84 2.07 -7.62 -12.70
N VAL A 85 0.90 -6.96 -12.59
CA VAL A 85 -0.28 -7.50 -11.91
C VAL A 85 -1.29 -8.16 -12.86
N SER A 86 -1.26 -7.82 -14.14
CA SER A 86 -2.17 -8.37 -15.14
C SER A 86 -2.01 -9.88 -15.29
N GLU A 87 -3.07 -10.55 -15.78
CA GLU A 87 -3.06 -11.98 -16.03
C GLU A 87 -2.57 -12.80 -14.82
N TYR A 88 -3.02 -12.39 -13.61
CA TYR A 88 -2.61 -13.01 -12.34
C TYR A 88 -1.08 -13.04 -12.13
N GLY A 89 -0.37 -12.04 -12.64
CA GLY A 89 1.09 -11.93 -12.49
C GLY A 89 1.90 -12.79 -13.46
N ALA A 90 1.34 -13.17 -14.60
CA ALA A 90 2.04 -13.97 -15.61
C ALA A 90 3.36 -13.34 -16.07
N HIS A 91 3.44 -12.01 -16.08
CA HIS A 91 4.62 -11.24 -16.49
C HIS A 91 5.38 -10.57 -15.32
N LYS A 92 5.08 -10.96 -14.07
CA LYS A 92 5.71 -10.34 -12.89
C LYS A 92 7.24 -10.39 -12.92
N ASP A 93 7.82 -11.49 -13.38
CA ASP A 93 9.28 -11.66 -13.44
C ASP A 93 9.95 -10.75 -14.49
N ALA A 94 9.21 -10.35 -15.52
CA ALA A 94 9.67 -9.37 -16.48
C ALA A 94 9.64 -7.93 -15.95
N CYS A 95 8.69 -7.63 -15.06
CA CYS A 95 8.40 -6.25 -14.64
C CYS A 95 8.91 -5.90 -13.25
N GLN A 96 8.88 -6.82 -12.27
CA GLN A 96 9.08 -6.51 -10.84
C GLN A 96 10.36 -5.72 -10.53
N ASP A 97 11.46 -6.02 -11.23
CA ASP A 97 12.77 -5.35 -11.03
C ASP A 97 12.82 -3.94 -11.63
N LEU A 98 11.86 -3.62 -12.50
CA LEU A 98 11.73 -2.34 -13.19
C LEU A 98 10.84 -1.34 -12.45
N LEU A 99 10.10 -1.79 -11.44
CA LEU A 99 9.15 -0.96 -10.71
C LEU A 99 9.87 -0.02 -9.73
N LEU A 100 9.39 1.22 -9.68
CA LEU A 100 9.86 2.20 -8.71
C LEU A 100 8.73 2.63 -7.78
N PHE A 101 9.09 2.83 -6.52
CA PHE A 101 8.20 3.31 -5.47
C PHE A 101 8.90 4.42 -4.70
N TRP A 102 8.14 5.32 -4.10
CA TRP A 102 8.70 6.38 -3.29
C TRP A 102 9.22 5.82 -1.96
N SER A 103 10.51 6.00 -1.70
CA SER A 103 11.13 5.70 -0.41
C SER A 103 10.95 6.88 0.54
N GLN A 104 10.32 6.67 1.68
CA GLN A 104 10.19 7.70 2.70
C GLN A 104 11.54 8.08 3.31
N LYS A 105 12.41 7.12 3.55
CA LYS A 105 13.73 7.35 4.14
C LYS A 105 14.70 8.05 3.17
N GLN A 106 14.70 7.64 1.89
CA GLN A 106 15.62 8.18 0.90
C GLN A 106 15.08 9.41 0.16
N GLN A 107 13.78 9.74 0.32
CA GLN A 107 13.11 10.87 -0.32
C GLN A 107 13.26 10.87 -1.86
N LYS A 108 13.16 9.70 -2.46
CA LYS A 108 13.27 9.48 -3.92
C LYS A 108 12.56 8.19 -4.34
N LEU A 109 12.35 8.04 -5.64
CA LEU A 109 11.91 6.78 -6.23
C LEU A 109 13.04 5.76 -6.19
N ILE A 110 12.77 4.56 -5.71
CA ILE A 110 13.70 3.43 -5.67
C ILE A 110 13.04 2.15 -6.15
N SER A 111 13.84 1.20 -6.64
CA SER A 111 13.39 -0.14 -6.99
C SER A 111 13.24 -1.02 -5.74
N LEU A 112 12.54 -2.16 -5.89
CA LEU A 112 12.46 -3.16 -4.82
C LEU A 112 13.84 -3.72 -4.47
N LYS A 113 14.72 -3.86 -5.47
CA LYS A 113 16.10 -4.28 -5.25
C LYS A 113 16.86 -3.28 -4.39
N GLU A 114 16.79 -1.99 -4.72
CA GLU A 114 17.43 -0.91 -3.94
C GLU A 114 16.90 -0.87 -2.50
N TYR A 115 15.59 -1.13 -2.32
CA TYR A 115 15.01 -1.22 -0.99
C TYR A 115 15.62 -2.37 -0.18
N VAL A 116 15.64 -3.58 -0.75
CA VAL A 116 16.18 -4.78 -0.07
C VAL A 116 17.66 -4.65 0.21
N ASP A 117 18.44 -4.11 -0.72
CA ASP A 117 19.89 -3.87 -0.56
C ASP A 117 20.19 -2.86 0.57
N ALA A 118 19.24 -1.94 0.85
CA ALA A 118 19.35 -0.91 1.90
C ALA A 118 18.64 -1.27 3.21
N MET A 119 18.08 -2.47 3.33
CA MET A 119 17.41 -2.91 4.57
C MET A 119 18.35 -2.88 5.75
N ALA A 120 17.83 -2.44 6.90
CA ALA A 120 18.58 -2.45 8.14
C ALA A 120 18.82 -3.89 8.65
N GLU A 121 19.86 -4.07 9.45
CA GLU A 121 20.14 -5.36 10.11
C GLU A 121 18.93 -5.78 10.96
N GLY A 122 18.50 -7.03 10.80
CA GLY A 122 17.33 -7.58 11.48
C GLY A 122 15.98 -7.22 10.86
N GLN A 123 15.94 -6.41 9.82
CA GLN A 123 14.70 -6.15 9.08
C GLN A 123 14.32 -7.35 8.21
N GLU A 124 13.12 -7.88 8.39
CA GLU A 124 12.64 -9.08 7.70
C GLU A 124 11.61 -8.80 6.61
N LYS A 125 10.96 -7.63 6.65
CA LYS A 125 9.81 -7.29 5.81
C LYS A 125 10.08 -6.07 4.93
N ILE A 126 9.42 -6.02 3.78
CA ILE A 126 9.32 -4.83 2.93
C ILE A 126 8.09 -4.07 3.40
N TYR A 127 8.28 -2.96 4.10
CA TYR A 127 7.19 -2.14 4.60
C TYR A 127 6.68 -1.19 3.54
N TYR A 128 5.35 -1.13 3.39
CA TYR A 128 4.69 -0.15 2.53
C TYR A 128 3.49 0.48 3.20
N MET A 129 3.18 1.71 2.81
CA MET A 129 2.02 2.46 3.27
C MET A 129 1.23 2.93 2.04
N PRO A 130 -0.01 2.44 1.85
CA PRO A 130 -0.85 2.89 0.75
C PRO A 130 -1.54 4.21 1.08
N GLY A 131 -1.75 5.05 0.05
CA GLY A 131 -2.53 6.29 0.14
C GLY A 131 -2.11 7.30 -0.91
N GLU A 132 -3.00 8.24 -1.22
CA GLU A 132 -2.84 9.14 -2.37
C GLU A 132 -1.80 10.26 -2.16
N ASN A 133 -1.52 10.66 -0.91
CA ASN A 133 -0.71 11.85 -0.62
C ASN A 133 0.53 11.52 0.21
N LYS A 134 1.71 11.63 -0.38
CA LYS A 134 3.00 11.35 0.26
C LYS A 134 3.23 12.15 1.54
N ASP A 135 2.95 13.45 1.51
CA ASP A 135 3.20 14.34 2.66
C ASP A 135 2.33 13.97 3.86
N ARG A 136 1.16 13.44 3.60
CA ARG A 136 0.25 12.93 4.63
C ARG A 136 0.71 11.57 5.15
N LEU A 137 1.04 10.64 4.26
CA LEU A 137 1.51 9.31 4.63
C LEU A 137 2.77 9.37 5.49
N SER A 138 3.69 10.26 5.18
CA SER A 138 4.95 10.45 5.94
C SER A 138 4.72 10.84 7.41
N LYS A 139 3.57 11.42 7.73
CA LYS A 139 3.22 11.88 9.08
C LYS A 139 2.43 10.85 9.88
N LEU A 140 2.04 9.74 9.28
CA LEU A 140 1.29 8.70 9.97
C LEU A 140 2.15 8.01 11.04
N PRO A 141 1.58 7.70 12.21
CA PRO A 141 2.35 7.15 13.33
C PRO A 141 3.05 5.84 12.99
N GLN A 142 2.47 4.99 12.16
CA GLN A 142 3.08 3.74 11.72
C GLN A 142 4.36 3.98 10.91
N VAL A 143 4.33 4.97 10.00
CA VAL A 143 5.50 5.34 9.18
C VAL A 143 6.59 5.94 10.08
N GLN A 144 6.22 6.79 11.02
CA GLN A 144 7.16 7.37 11.99
C GLN A 144 7.75 6.31 12.94
N ALA A 145 6.97 5.30 13.32
CA ALA A 145 7.47 4.20 14.14
C ALA A 145 8.53 3.36 13.39
N LEU A 146 8.31 3.08 12.11
CA LEU A 146 9.29 2.41 11.25
C LEU A 146 10.56 3.26 11.10
N GLU A 147 10.40 4.56 10.86
CA GLU A 147 11.53 5.50 10.74
C GLU A 147 12.38 5.56 12.02
N LYS A 148 11.75 5.61 13.21
CA LYS A 148 12.44 5.54 14.51
C LYS A 148 13.27 4.26 14.69
N LYS A 149 12.84 3.14 14.11
CA LYS A 149 13.61 1.88 14.07
C LYS A 149 14.68 1.87 12.98
N GLY A 150 14.77 2.90 12.16
CA GLY A 150 15.70 2.98 11.04
C GLY A 150 15.25 2.21 9.81
N TYR A 151 14.01 1.74 9.77
CA TYR A 151 13.42 1.03 8.64
C TYR A 151 12.83 2.02 7.64
N ASP A 152 12.92 1.68 6.36
CA ASP A 152 12.31 2.46 5.29
C ASP A 152 10.87 2.01 5.04
N THR A 153 10.05 2.92 4.54
CA THR A 153 8.68 2.64 4.12
C THR A 153 8.49 3.08 2.67
N LEU A 154 8.05 2.18 1.83
CA LEU A 154 7.62 2.52 0.47
C LEU A 154 6.22 3.13 0.51
N LEU A 155 6.04 4.31 -0.06
CA LEU A 155 4.73 4.94 -0.17
C LEU A 155 4.09 4.54 -1.48
N PHE A 156 2.98 3.83 -1.39
CA PHE A 156 2.21 3.32 -2.51
C PHE A 156 1.10 4.31 -2.86
N THR A 157 1.37 5.17 -3.84
CA THR A 157 0.52 6.32 -4.14
C THR A 157 -0.33 6.18 -5.41
N GLU A 158 -0.21 5.06 -6.10
CA GLU A 158 -1.02 4.75 -7.27
C GLU A 158 -1.95 3.57 -6.97
N ASP A 159 -3.17 3.59 -7.50
CA ASP A 159 -4.18 2.54 -7.26
C ASP A 159 -3.65 1.12 -7.57
N VAL A 160 -2.83 1.00 -8.61
CA VAL A 160 -2.25 -0.28 -9.01
C VAL A 160 -1.24 -0.83 -7.99
N ASP A 161 -0.65 0.02 -7.16
CA ASP A 161 0.37 -0.37 -6.18
C ASP A 161 -0.17 -1.37 -5.15
N GLU A 162 -1.44 -1.24 -4.77
CA GLU A 162 -2.12 -2.15 -3.84
C GLU A 162 -2.13 -3.61 -4.31
N PHE A 163 -2.08 -3.84 -5.62
CA PHE A 163 -2.08 -5.18 -6.19
C PHE A 163 -0.68 -5.80 -6.27
N ILE A 164 0.38 -4.99 -6.19
CA ILE A 164 1.77 -5.48 -6.31
C ILE A 164 2.13 -6.48 -5.20
N PRO A 165 1.91 -6.20 -3.91
CA PRO A 165 2.21 -7.15 -2.82
C PRO A 165 1.42 -8.45 -2.93
N GLN A 166 0.16 -8.37 -3.36
CA GLN A 166 -0.71 -9.53 -3.53
C GLN A 166 -0.24 -10.43 -4.68
N THR A 167 0.28 -9.81 -5.75
CA THR A 167 0.77 -10.53 -6.94
C THR A 167 2.16 -11.13 -6.70
N LEU A 168 3.07 -10.35 -6.13
CA LEU A 168 4.44 -10.79 -5.89
C LEU A 168 4.55 -11.72 -4.68
N MET A 169 3.76 -11.47 -3.63
CA MET A 169 3.80 -12.12 -2.31
C MET A 169 5.12 -11.88 -1.57
N THR A 170 6.24 -12.08 -2.25
CA THR A 170 7.59 -11.84 -1.74
C THR A 170 8.46 -11.21 -2.83
N TYR A 171 9.51 -10.51 -2.42
CA TYR A 171 10.59 -10.08 -3.31
C TYR A 171 11.93 -10.36 -2.61
N ALA A 172 12.86 -11.03 -3.29
CA ALA A 172 14.12 -11.48 -2.72
C ALA A 172 13.93 -12.18 -1.33
N GLU A 173 12.96 -13.11 -1.27
CA GLU A 173 12.55 -13.86 -0.07
C GLU A 173 11.97 -13.01 1.07
N LYS A 174 11.84 -11.69 0.90
CA LYS A 174 11.23 -10.79 1.88
C LYS A 174 9.73 -10.63 1.61
N LYS A 175 8.92 -10.76 2.66
CA LYS A 175 7.46 -10.54 2.58
C LYS A 175 7.14 -9.05 2.61
N PHE A 176 6.10 -8.66 1.89
CA PHE A 176 5.53 -7.33 2.02
C PHE A 176 4.71 -7.24 3.32
N CYS A 177 4.72 -6.06 3.94
CA CYS A 177 3.94 -5.75 5.13
C CYS A 177 3.23 -4.42 4.94
N ASN A 178 1.91 -4.45 4.94
CA ASN A 178 1.07 -3.26 4.87
C ASN A 178 1.09 -2.55 6.23
N ALA A 179 1.75 -1.41 6.32
CA ALA A 179 1.88 -0.67 7.57
C ALA A 179 0.56 -0.10 8.10
N SER A 180 -0.49 -0.02 7.27
CA SER A 180 -1.80 0.47 7.69
C SER A 180 -2.66 -0.59 8.40
N SER A 181 -2.40 -1.88 8.18
CA SER A 181 -3.32 -2.96 8.58
C SER A 181 -2.66 -4.16 9.24
N GLU A 182 -1.34 -4.29 9.14
CA GLU A 182 -0.63 -5.45 9.66
C GLU A 182 0.22 -5.11 10.89
N ASP A 183 0.51 -6.12 11.71
CA ASP A 183 1.47 -5.99 12.78
C ASP A 183 2.88 -5.74 12.19
N LEU A 184 3.44 -4.61 12.56
CA LEU A 184 4.77 -4.20 12.10
C LEU A 184 5.89 -5.08 12.68
N GLY A 185 5.64 -5.80 13.77
CA GLY A 185 6.63 -6.64 14.43
C GLY A 185 7.74 -5.82 15.11
N LEU A 186 7.47 -4.58 15.50
CA LEU A 186 8.47 -3.68 16.09
C LEU A 186 8.60 -3.82 17.60
N GLN A 187 7.65 -4.50 18.25
CA GLN A 187 7.58 -4.62 19.70
C GLN A 187 8.47 -5.73 20.23
N SER A 188 9.13 -5.44 21.34
CA SER A 188 9.75 -6.47 22.18
C SER A 188 8.68 -7.28 22.92
N GLU A 189 9.08 -8.45 23.45
CA GLU A 189 8.18 -9.27 24.27
C GLU A 189 7.74 -8.54 25.57
N GLU A 190 8.60 -7.67 26.10
CA GLU A 190 8.28 -6.84 27.28
C GLU A 190 7.21 -5.79 26.92
N GLU A 191 7.35 -5.12 25.77
CA GLU A 191 6.36 -4.13 25.30
C GLU A 191 5.01 -4.78 24.99
N LYS A 192 5.00 -6.00 24.42
CA LYS A 192 3.76 -6.76 24.20
C LYS A 192 3.05 -7.06 25.51
N LYS A 193 3.80 -7.53 26.51
CA LYS A 193 3.24 -7.83 27.83
C LYS A 193 2.70 -6.58 28.52
N ASP A 194 3.42 -5.46 28.44
CA ASP A 194 2.95 -4.17 28.98
C ASP A 194 1.63 -3.73 28.35
N ILE A 195 1.49 -3.89 27.04
CA ILE A 195 0.21 -3.62 26.32
C ILE A 195 -0.90 -4.57 26.76
N GLU A 196 -0.60 -5.84 26.98
CA GLU A 196 -1.60 -6.82 27.48
C GLU A 196 -2.09 -6.43 28.89
N ASP A 197 -1.16 -6.09 29.81
CA ASP A 197 -1.49 -5.66 31.16
C ASP A 197 -2.32 -4.34 31.15
N LYS A 198 -1.95 -3.37 30.32
CA LYS A 198 -2.69 -2.14 30.12
C LYS A 198 -4.07 -2.38 29.50
N THR A 199 -4.18 -3.31 28.56
CA THR A 199 -5.45 -3.68 27.92
C THR A 199 -6.44 -4.21 28.95
N GLU A 200 -6.01 -5.06 29.87
CA GLU A 200 -6.87 -5.57 30.93
C GLU A 200 -7.30 -4.44 31.88
N ALA A 201 -6.39 -3.54 32.26
CA ALA A 201 -6.69 -2.39 33.11
C ALA A 201 -7.66 -1.40 32.46
N MET A 202 -7.58 -1.22 31.13
CA MET A 202 -8.40 -0.28 30.37
C MET A 202 -9.65 -0.90 29.74
N LYS A 203 -9.92 -2.17 29.97
CA LYS A 203 -11.07 -2.89 29.43
C LYS A 203 -12.40 -2.12 29.58
N PRO A 204 -12.73 -1.50 30.75
CA PRO A 204 -13.96 -0.72 30.85
C PRO A 204 -14.03 0.48 29.91
N VAL A 205 -12.88 1.10 29.61
CA VAL A 205 -12.79 2.23 28.66
C VAL A 205 -12.99 1.75 27.25
N LEU A 206 -12.33 0.64 26.88
CA LEU A 206 -12.46 0.05 25.53
C LEU A 206 -13.91 -0.38 25.24
N GLU A 207 -14.56 -1.03 26.20
CA GLU A 207 -15.97 -1.44 26.12
C GLU A 207 -16.90 -0.23 26.03
N PHE A 208 -16.66 0.81 26.83
CA PHE A 208 -17.44 2.05 26.78
C PHE A 208 -17.34 2.72 25.40
N VAL A 209 -16.13 2.87 24.86
CA VAL A 209 -15.92 3.47 23.54
C VAL A 209 -16.58 2.62 22.45
N LYS A 210 -16.42 1.29 22.50
CA LYS A 210 -17.07 0.37 21.55
C LYS A 210 -18.58 0.49 21.59
N ASN A 211 -19.18 0.53 22.78
CA ASN A 211 -20.63 0.66 22.95
C ASN A 211 -21.14 2.04 22.46
N THR A 212 -20.36 3.10 22.68
CA THR A 212 -20.70 4.46 22.23
C THR A 212 -20.68 4.56 20.72
N LEU A 213 -19.66 3.99 20.06
CA LEU A 213 -19.50 4.05 18.60
C LEU A 213 -20.35 3.01 17.87
N GLY A 214 -20.75 1.92 18.55
CA GLY A 214 -21.62 0.88 17.99
C GLY A 214 -21.04 0.25 16.73
N ASP A 215 -21.83 0.25 15.66
CA ASP A 215 -21.48 -0.36 14.37
C ASP A 215 -20.48 0.44 13.53
N GLN A 216 -20.11 1.66 13.98
CA GLN A 216 -19.10 2.47 13.29
C GLN A 216 -17.71 1.84 13.37
N VAL A 217 -17.45 1.06 14.40
CA VAL A 217 -16.20 0.31 14.58
C VAL A 217 -16.49 -1.16 14.86
N LYS A 218 -15.67 -2.05 14.33
CA LYS A 218 -15.72 -3.48 14.62
C LYS A 218 -15.12 -3.77 16.00
N GLU A 219 -14.02 -3.12 16.31
CA GLU A 219 -13.23 -3.31 17.51
C GLU A 219 -12.65 -1.99 18.00
N VAL A 220 -12.45 -1.89 19.31
CA VAL A 220 -11.65 -0.85 19.96
C VAL A 220 -10.58 -1.56 20.79
N ARG A 221 -9.32 -1.20 20.56
CA ARG A 221 -8.18 -1.80 21.27
C ARG A 221 -7.10 -0.78 21.59
N LEU A 222 -6.12 -1.17 22.38
CA LEU A 222 -4.93 -0.35 22.57
C LEU A 222 -3.96 -0.55 21.40
N GLY A 223 -3.39 0.53 20.93
CA GLY A 223 -2.35 0.52 19.91
C GLY A 223 -0.97 0.75 20.50
N SER A 224 0.06 0.28 19.81
CA SER A 224 1.44 0.28 20.29
C SER A 224 2.37 1.25 19.57
N ASN A 225 2.04 1.64 18.38
CA ASN A 225 2.94 2.44 17.51
C ASN A 225 2.31 3.80 17.15
N LEU A 226 1.57 4.40 18.08
CA LEU A 226 0.83 5.63 17.83
C LEU A 226 1.68 6.91 18.03
N GLY A 227 2.86 6.81 18.64
CA GLY A 227 3.71 7.98 18.91
C GLY A 227 2.97 9.07 19.69
N ASP A 228 2.92 10.27 19.15
CA ASP A 228 2.26 11.43 19.76
C ASP A 228 0.77 11.56 19.34
N PHE A 229 0.19 10.52 18.78
CA PHE A 229 -1.23 10.53 18.37
C PHE A 229 -2.11 9.82 19.39
N PRO A 230 -3.30 10.39 19.70
CA PRO A 230 -4.22 9.79 20.66
C PRO A 230 -4.87 8.52 20.13
N VAL A 231 -5.13 8.48 18.84
CA VAL A 231 -5.90 7.42 18.17
C VAL A 231 -5.40 7.18 16.75
N VAL A 232 -5.64 5.98 16.27
CA VAL A 232 -5.47 5.61 14.86
C VAL A 232 -6.63 4.70 14.46
N LEU A 233 -7.09 4.84 13.23
CA LEU A 233 -8.04 3.93 12.63
C LEU A 233 -7.30 2.97 11.71
N THR A 234 -7.42 1.67 11.96
CA THR A 234 -6.83 0.62 11.12
C THR A 234 -7.92 -0.22 10.48
N PRO A 235 -7.72 -0.68 9.24
CA PRO A 235 -8.65 -1.60 8.61
C PRO A 235 -8.54 -2.99 9.25
N GLU A 236 -9.65 -3.71 9.24
CA GLU A 236 -9.63 -5.14 9.52
C GLU A 236 -8.76 -5.88 8.49
N ALA A 237 -8.15 -6.99 8.90
CA ALA A 237 -7.28 -7.77 8.02
C ALA A 237 -7.96 -8.15 6.69
N GLY A 238 -7.24 -7.99 5.60
CA GLY A 238 -7.63 -8.44 4.27
C GLY A 238 -7.85 -7.35 3.23
N MET A 239 -8.31 -6.16 3.62
CA MET A 239 -8.52 -5.04 2.68
C MET A 239 -8.12 -3.71 3.33
N SER A 240 -7.31 -2.91 2.65
CA SER A 240 -6.98 -1.55 3.09
C SER A 240 -8.13 -0.57 2.84
N PHE A 241 -8.10 0.60 3.50
CA PHE A 241 -9.04 1.69 3.20
C PHE A 241 -8.85 2.23 1.77
N GLU A 242 -7.64 2.20 1.25
CA GLU A 242 -7.37 2.60 -0.13
C GLU A 242 -7.98 1.62 -1.13
N MET A 243 -7.90 0.33 -0.87
CA MET A 243 -8.58 -0.69 -1.67
C MET A 243 -10.11 -0.51 -1.62
N GLU A 244 -10.69 -0.20 -0.46
CA GLU A 244 -12.11 0.12 -0.35
C GLU A 244 -12.49 1.33 -1.21
N LYS A 245 -11.69 2.41 -1.17
CA LYS A 245 -11.89 3.60 -2.00
C LYS A 245 -11.81 3.26 -3.50
N TYR A 246 -10.80 2.47 -3.88
CA TYR A 246 -10.65 1.99 -5.26
C TYR A 246 -11.87 1.19 -5.73
N MET A 247 -12.31 0.22 -4.93
CA MET A 247 -13.47 -0.63 -5.26
C MET A 247 -14.75 0.20 -5.38
N LYS A 248 -14.96 1.19 -4.51
CA LYS A 248 -16.11 2.10 -4.59
C LYS A 248 -16.06 3.01 -5.84
N ARG A 249 -14.86 3.43 -6.26
CA ARG A 249 -14.72 4.19 -7.52
C ARG A 249 -15.00 3.33 -8.75
N ALA A 250 -14.54 2.08 -8.73
CA ALA A 250 -14.74 1.13 -9.83
C ALA A 250 -16.20 0.63 -9.92
N ASN A 251 -16.84 0.44 -8.77
CA ASN A 251 -18.23 0.00 -8.65
C ASN A 251 -18.92 0.75 -7.50
N PRO A 252 -19.71 1.80 -7.78
CA PRO A 252 -20.43 2.56 -6.76
C PRO A 252 -21.41 1.74 -5.91
N GLU A 253 -21.87 0.59 -6.42
CA GLU A 253 -22.73 -0.34 -5.69
C GLU A 253 -21.95 -1.30 -4.76
N PHE A 254 -20.61 -1.17 -4.69
CA PHE A 254 -19.79 -1.97 -3.80
C PHE A 254 -20.19 -1.72 -2.33
N ALA A 255 -20.83 -2.73 -1.73
CA ALA A 255 -21.54 -2.62 -0.44
C ALA A 255 -20.77 -3.22 0.75
N PHE A 256 -19.51 -3.62 0.57
CA PHE A 256 -18.73 -4.23 1.64
C PHE A 256 -17.70 -3.23 2.22
N PRO A 257 -18.12 -2.42 3.23
CA PRO A 257 -17.16 -1.54 3.88
C PRO A 257 -16.13 -2.38 4.66
N VAL A 258 -14.89 -1.94 4.63
CA VAL A 258 -13.84 -2.53 5.45
C VAL A 258 -14.16 -2.32 6.93
N GLY A 259 -14.05 -3.38 7.72
CA GLY A 259 -14.19 -3.28 9.18
C GLY A 259 -13.16 -2.31 9.74
N ARG A 260 -13.59 -1.41 10.62
CA ARG A 260 -12.78 -0.36 11.22
C ARG A 260 -12.39 -0.75 12.63
N ILE A 261 -11.11 -0.69 12.94
CA ILE A 261 -10.57 -0.93 14.27
C ILE A 261 -10.03 0.40 14.78
N LEU A 262 -10.54 0.87 15.91
CA LEU A 262 -10.04 2.08 16.57
C LEU A 262 -8.97 1.68 17.58
N GLU A 263 -7.75 2.17 17.37
CA GLU A 263 -6.65 1.99 18.30
C GLU A 263 -6.47 3.24 19.17
N LEU A 264 -6.47 3.06 20.49
CA LEU A 264 -6.25 4.13 21.46
C LEU A 264 -4.82 4.08 21.99
N ASN A 265 -4.21 5.25 22.15
CA ASN A 265 -2.91 5.41 22.81
C ASN A 265 -3.13 5.61 24.33
N PRO A 266 -2.84 4.60 25.17
CA PRO A 266 -3.09 4.69 26.61
C PRO A 266 -2.27 5.80 27.32
N GLU A 267 -1.13 6.16 26.75
CA GLU A 267 -0.23 7.17 27.32
C GLU A 267 -0.62 8.61 26.93
N HIS A 268 -1.49 8.78 25.94
CA HIS A 268 -1.83 10.10 25.43
C HIS A 268 -2.85 10.83 26.35
N GLU A 269 -2.60 12.11 26.62
CA GLU A 269 -3.44 12.93 27.52
C GLU A 269 -4.92 12.99 27.09
N ALA A 270 -5.21 12.96 25.79
CA ALA A 270 -6.59 12.95 25.30
C ALA A 270 -7.34 11.65 25.64
N VAL A 271 -6.66 10.50 25.65
CA VAL A 271 -7.25 9.21 26.07
C VAL A 271 -7.43 9.18 27.59
N GLN A 272 -6.50 9.76 28.35
CA GLN A 272 -6.66 9.93 29.78
C GLN A 272 -7.80 10.92 30.11
N ALA A 273 -8.01 11.96 29.28
CA ALA A 273 -9.14 12.87 29.41
C ALA A 273 -10.48 12.17 29.15
N LEU A 274 -10.55 11.31 28.11
CA LEU A 274 -11.70 10.44 27.89
C LEU A 274 -12.01 9.58 29.12
N GLN A 275 -11.02 8.95 29.71
CA GLN A 275 -11.18 8.11 30.90
C GLN A 275 -11.73 8.91 32.10
N ARG A 276 -11.21 10.12 32.34
CA ARG A 276 -11.72 11.03 33.38
C ARG A 276 -13.15 11.48 33.07
N ALA A 277 -13.43 11.86 31.83
CA ALA A 277 -14.74 12.31 31.39
C ALA A 277 -15.81 11.22 31.57
N MET A 278 -15.49 9.97 31.19
CA MET A 278 -16.36 8.81 31.37
C MET A 278 -16.70 8.60 32.87
N ALA A 279 -15.74 8.79 33.78
CA ALA A 279 -15.95 8.65 35.22
C ALA A 279 -16.79 9.79 35.82
N GLN A 280 -16.74 11.00 35.23
CA GLN A 280 -17.54 12.13 35.66
C GLN A 280 -18.99 12.07 35.20
N ALA A 281 -19.18 11.85 33.90
CA ALA A 281 -20.48 11.77 33.26
C ALA A 281 -20.40 10.94 31.97
N PRO A 282 -21.22 9.90 31.81
CA PRO A 282 -21.22 9.08 30.59
C PRO A 282 -21.42 9.87 29.28
N GLU A 283 -22.24 10.93 29.34
CA GLU A 283 -22.48 11.79 28.18
C GLU A 283 -21.22 12.54 27.75
N LEU A 284 -20.43 13.04 28.70
CA LEU A 284 -19.15 13.70 28.41
C LEU A 284 -18.12 12.69 27.86
N GLY A 285 -18.08 11.49 28.44
CA GLY A 285 -17.27 10.41 27.92
C GLY A 285 -17.61 10.04 26.45
N ALA A 286 -18.90 10.00 26.13
CA ALA A 286 -19.37 9.76 24.78
C ALA A 286 -18.97 10.87 23.80
N ASP A 287 -19.00 12.12 24.23
CA ASP A 287 -18.50 13.26 23.44
C ASP A 287 -17.02 13.09 23.08
N TYR A 288 -16.17 12.71 24.06
CA TYR A 288 -14.74 12.43 23.80
C TYR A 288 -14.53 11.24 22.87
N ALA A 289 -15.29 10.16 23.05
CA ALA A 289 -15.19 8.99 22.19
C ALA A 289 -15.53 9.30 20.73
N ASN A 290 -16.61 10.06 20.50
CA ASN A 290 -17.00 10.48 19.15
C ASN A 290 -15.96 11.43 18.54
N LEU A 291 -15.45 12.40 19.32
CA LEU A 291 -14.42 13.30 18.83
C LEU A 291 -13.15 12.57 18.39
N LEU A 292 -12.67 11.65 19.22
CA LEU A 292 -11.47 10.85 18.91
C LEU A 292 -11.69 9.96 17.66
N TYR A 293 -12.87 9.40 17.51
CA TYR A 293 -13.21 8.63 16.31
C TYR A 293 -13.22 9.50 15.04
N ASP A 294 -13.83 10.68 15.10
CA ASP A 294 -13.86 11.62 13.98
C ASP A 294 -12.44 12.07 13.59
N GLN A 295 -11.57 12.32 14.59
CA GLN A 295 -10.16 12.63 14.35
C GLN A 295 -9.42 11.46 13.68
N ALA A 296 -9.71 10.21 14.09
CA ALA A 296 -9.14 9.02 13.46
C ALA A 296 -9.60 8.86 11.99
N LEU A 297 -10.87 9.17 11.68
CA LEU A 297 -11.37 9.23 10.30
C LEU A 297 -10.58 10.24 9.45
N LEU A 298 -10.39 11.46 9.96
CA LEU A 298 -9.61 12.49 9.27
C LEU A 298 -8.18 12.06 9.01
N MET A 299 -7.55 11.40 9.98
CA MET A 299 -6.19 10.87 9.82
C MET A 299 -6.12 9.75 8.79
N ALA A 300 -7.12 8.89 8.73
CA ALA A 300 -7.22 7.80 7.76
C ALA A 300 -7.67 8.23 6.36
N ASP A 301 -7.85 9.55 6.12
CA ASP A 301 -8.40 10.08 4.87
C ASP A 301 -9.78 9.54 4.52
N LEU A 302 -10.58 9.35 5.54
CA LEU A 302 -11.97 8.95 5.41
C LEU A 302 -12.90 10.15 5.68
N PRO A 303 -14.06 10.21 5.01
CA PRO A 303 -14.99 11.30 5.23
C PRO A 303 -15.60 11.24 6.63
N LEU A 304 -15.80 12.41 7.23
CA LEU A 304 -16.64 12.53 8.42
C LEU A 304 -18.10 12.23 8.07
N ASN A 305 -18.79 11.53 8.96
CA ASN A 305 -20.22 11.26 8.78
C ASN A 305 -21.04 12.55 8.83
N ASP A 306 -20.73 13.45 9.77
CA ASP A 306 -21.35 14.77 9.95
C ASP A 306 -20.32 15.83 10.36
N PRO A 307 -19.74 16.56 9.39
CA PRO A 307 -18.78 17.64 9.69
C PRO A 307 -19.34 18.77 10.56
N ALA A 308 -20.64 19.01 10.50
CA ALA A 308 -21.27 20.05 11.33
C ALA A 308 -21.38 19.61 12.79
N ALA A 309 -21.73 18.34 13.04
CA ALA A 309 -21.73 17.75 14.37
C ALA A 309 -20.31 17.73 14.97
N TYR A 310 -19.30 17.33 14.18
CA TYR A 310 -17.90 17.39 14.58
C TYR A 310 -17.48 18.79 15.04
N THR A 311 -17.79 19.82 14.24
CA THR A 311 -17.44 21.21 14.58
C THR A 311 -18.11 21.66 15.88
N LYS A 312 -19.41 21.34 16.07
CA LYS A 312 -20.13 21.65 17.32
C LYS A 312 -19.52 20.96 18.53
N LEU A 313 -19.11 19.69 18.34
CA LEU A 313 -18.49 18.89 19.40
C LEU A 313 -17.13 19.44 19.83
N VAL A 314 -16.28 19.82 18.87
CA VAL A 314 -15.01 20.49 19.14
C VAL A 314 -15.25 21.75 19.96
N CYS A 315 -16.17 22.65 19.52
CA CYS A 315 -16.47 23.89 20.23
C CYS A 315 -17.06 23.65 21.63
N LYS A 316 -17.83 22.57 21.81
CA LYS A 316 -18.38 22.19 23.13
C LYS A 316 -17.28 21.82 24.12
N LEU A 317 -16.26 21.07 23.67
CA LEU A 317 -15.17 20.56 24.51
C LEU A 317 -14.02 21.57 24.71
N MET A 318 -14.01 22.68 23.96
CA MET A 318 -13.07 23.80 24.15
C MET A 318 -13.47 24.75 25.26
N LYS A 319 -14.61 24.56 25.91
CA LYS A 319 -15.09 25.36 27.04
C LYS A 319 -14.65 24.75 28.37
#